data_a4a4f9decadb351a5924bff4d1a204ad
#
_entry.id   a4a4f9decadb351a5924bff4d1a204ad
#
_cell.length_a   1.000
_cell.length_b   1.000
_cell.length_c   1.000
_cell.angle_alpha   90.00
_cell.angle_beta   90.00
_cell.angle_gamma   90.00
#
_symmetry.space_group_name_H-M   'P 1'
#
loop_
_entity.id
_entity.type
_entity.pdbx_description
1 polymer ?
#
loop_
_entity_poly.entity_id
_entity_poly.type
_entity_poly.pdbx_seq_one_letter_code
_entity_poly.pdbx_strand_id
1 'polypeptide(L)'
;MLDNLHTLDLHFQEHPHTIASYLLPHADGATLIETGPGSTFPMLQARLAEHGLTPNDITEVLLTHIHLDHAGAAGRLATHGATIYVHHVGAPHLAHPERLLSSAERIYGDDMDRLWGEMRPVPEEKIVSLDDGDRIELGDRAARALDTPGHASHHMSYVIGDVCFTGDVGGVRMPDESYVEVPLAPPDIDLAAWRQSLHTLRTATEQHGVTHLAPTHFGLYDDVTAHLDRLERVVDAADDWARTTLPDHADDPDALRDATTEWMRSLAAQEGVEDETWALYELANPSWMAALGLKRYWKNALRAS
;
A
#
# COMPACT_ATOMS: atom_id res chain seq x y z
N MET A 1 -0.46 19.25 -12.37
CA MET A 1 0.05 17.90 -12.05
C MET A 1 1.53 18.01 -11.75
N LEU A 2 2.00 17.29 -10.76
CA LEU A 2 3.42 17.24 -10.38
C LEU A 2 4.29 16.89 -11.61
N ASP A 3 5.22 17.79 -11.97
CA ASP A 3 6.04 17.63 -13.17
C ASP A 3 7.03 16.45 -13.03
N ASN A 4 7.23 15.70 -14.10
CA ASN A 4 8.13 14.55 -14.18
C ASN A 4 7.80 13.40 -13.20
N LEU A 5 6.55 13.25 -12.80
CA LEU A 5 6.10 12.07 -12.08
C LEU A 5 5.89 10.91 -13.07
N HIS A 6 6.49 9.75 -12.78
CA HIS A 6 6.34 8.54 -13.58
C HIS A 6 5.81 7.40 -12.72
N THR A 7 4.76 6.72 -13.20
CA THR A 7 4.26 5.49 -12.60
C THR A 7 5.04 4.31 -13.18
N LEU A 8 5.73 3.57 -12.33
CA LEU A 8 6.50 2.38 -12.70
C LEU A 8 5.69 1.14 -12.36
N ASP A 9 5.16 0.46 -13.36
CA ASP A 9 4.43 -0.80 -13.19
C ASP A 9 5.43 -1.94 -12.97
N LEU A 10 5.38 -2.57 -11.79
CA LEU A 10 6.33 -3.60 -11.39
C LEU A 10 5.97 -5.01 -11.86
N HIS A 11 4.84 -5.20 -12.55
CA HIS A 11 4.39 -6.47 -13.09
C HIS A 11 4.49 -7.62 -12.07
N PHE A 12 3.95 -7.42 -10.87
CA PHE A 12 3.94 -8.44 -9.83
C PHE A 12 3.25 -9.71 -10.32
N GLN A 13 3.91 -10.86 -10.13
CA GLN A 13 3.47 -12.15 -10.68
C GLN A 13 3.27 -12.14 -12.21
N GLU A 14 4.06 -11.35 -12.93
CA GLU A 14 4.00 -11.17 -14.40
C GLU A 14 2.71 -10.47 -14.90
N HIS A 15 1.89 -9.92 -13.99
CA HIS A 15 0.67 -9.19 -14.33
C HIS A 15 0.86 -7.67 -14.20
N PRO A 16 0.46 -6.89 -15.22
CA PRO A 16 0.45 -5.45 -15.13
C PRO A 16 -0.62 -4.96 -14.15
N HIS A 17 -0.44 -3.72 -13.69
CA HIS A 17 -1.40 -2.97 -12.89
C HIS A 17 -1.69 -3.57 -11.50
N THR A 18 -0.72 -4.30 -10.94
CA THR A 18 -0.85 -4.90 -9.61
C THR A 18 -0.13 -4.10 -8.52
N ILE A 19 1.14 -3.73 -8.76
CA ILE A 19 1.96 -2.91 -7.85
C ILE A 19 2.66 -1.81 -8.65
N ALA A 20 2.49 -0.56 -8.22
CA ALA A 20 3.17 0.61 -8.74
C ALA A 20 4.24 1.09 -7.77
N SER A 21 5.38 1.54 -8.32
CA SER A 21 6.27 2.51 -7.69
C SER A 21 6.15 3.84 -8.41
N TYR A 22 6.43 4.94 -7.73
CA TYR A 22 6.36 6.26 -8.34
C TYR A 22 7.74 6.92 -8.33
N LEU A 23 8.19 7.35 -9.50
CA LEU A 23 9.51 7.93 -9.70
C LEU A 23 9.41 9.43 -9.92
N LEU A 24 10.21 10.19 -9.17
CA LEU A 24 10.37 11.63 -9.28
C LEU A 24 11.85 12.00 -9.49
N PRO A 25 12.32 12.15 -10.74
CA PRO A 25 13.66 12.63 -11.00
C PRO A 25 13.86 14.09 -10.56
N HIS A 26 15.06 14.41 -10.09
CA HIS A 26 15.50 15.75 -9.73
C HIS A 26 17.00 15.95 -10.06
N ALA A 27 17.55 17.14 -9.79
CA ALA A 27 18.91 17.47 -10.24
C ALA A 27 20.02 16.59 -9.62
N ASP A 28 19.80 16.09 -8.40
CA ASP A 28 20.79 15.33 -7.64
C ASP A 28 20.56 13.81 -7.68
N GLY A 29 19.54 13.34 -8.40
CA GLY A 29 19.16 11.93 -8.49
C GLY A 29 17.66 11.74 -8.71
N ALA A 30 17.05 10.81 -7.96
CA ALA A 30 15.60 10.59 -8.03
C ALA A 30 15.06 10.10 -6.70
N THR A 31 13.85 10.54 -6.40
CA THR A 31 13.03 10.00 -5.31
C THR A 31 12.14 8.89 -5.83
N LEU A 32 12.04 7.81 -5.09
CA LEU A 32 11.12 6.71 -5.34
C LEU A 32 10.09 6.62 -4.19
N ILE A 33 8.82 6.53 -4.53
CA ILE A 33 7.77 6.21 -3.58
C ILE A 33 7.38 4.76 -3.83
N GLU A 34 7.47 3.92 -2.80
CA GLU A 34 7.39 2.47 -2.81
C GLU A 34 8.51 1.77 -3.60
N THR A 35 8.86 0.56 -3.18
CA THR A 35 9.92 -0.22 -3.83
C THR A 35 9.43 -1.49 -4.52
N GLY A 36 8.23 -1.91 -4.17
CA GLY A 36 7.78 -3.26 -4.51
C GLY A 36 8.49 -4.34 -3.69
N PRO A 37 8.10 -5.60 -3.88
CA PRO A 37 8.76 -6.75 -3.27
C PRO A 37 10.15 -7.02 -3.88
N GLY A 38 10.96 -7.78 -3.15
CA GLY A 38 12.28 -8.22 -3.64
C GLY A 38 12.21 -9.02 -4.94
N SER A 39 11.10 -9.74 -5.18
CA SER A 39 10.85 -10.50 -6.40
C SER A 39 10.71 -9.62 -7.66
N THR A 40 10.18 -8.41 -7.52
CA THR A 40 10.02 -7.46 -8.65
C THR A 40 11.21 -6.51 -8.81
N PHE A 41 12.28 -6.62 -8.02
CA PHE A 41 13.44 -5.74 -8.15
C PHE A 41 14.06 -5.73 -9.55
N PRO A 42 14.17 -6.86 -10.29
CA PRO A 42 14.62 -6.83 -11.69
C PRO A 42 13.71 -6.00 -12.60
N MET A 43 12.39 -6.01 -12.37
CA MET A 43 11.44 -5.18 -13.11
C MET A 43 11.60 -3.71 -12.74
N LEU A 44 11.75 -3.38 -11.46
CA LEU A 44 12.06 -2.02 -11.01
C LEU A 44 13.32 -1.47 -11.71
N GLN A 45 14.40 -2.28 -11.79
CA GLN A 45 15.61 -1.90 -12.52
C GLN A 45 15.34 -1.64 -14.00
N ALA A 46 14.54 -2.47 -14.66
CA ALA A 46 14.17 -2.29 -16.06
C ALA A 46 13.36 -0.98 -16.25
N ARG A 47 12.40 -0.70 -15.38
CA ARG A 47 11.62 0.55 -15.42
C ARG A 47 12.48 1.79 -15.19
N LEU A 48 13.40 1.75 -14.23
CA LEU A 48 14.36 2.84 -14.03
C LEU A 48 15.21 3.10 -15.29
N ALA A 49 15.67 2.03 -15.94
CA ALA A 49 16.47 2.12 -17.17
C ALA A 49 15.70 2.79 -18.33
N GLU A 50 14.39 2.65 -18.43
CA GLU A 50 13.54 3.35 -19.40
C GLU A 50 13.64 4.88 -19.25
N HIS A 51 13.95 5.37 -18.04
CA HIS A 51 14.17 6.78 -17.72
C HIS A 51 15.67 7.17 -17.67
N GLY A 52 16.56 6.26 -18.09
CA GLY A 52 18.01 6.49 -18.09
C GLY A 52 18.64 6.43 -16.70
N LEU A 53 17.94 5.84 -15.72
CA LEU A 53 18.38 5.73 -14.33
C LEU A 53 18.74 4.28 -13.96
N THR A 54 19.49 4.16 -12.89
CA THR A 54 19.85 2.90 -12.24
C THR A 54 19.51 2.97 -10.75
N PRO A 55 19.54 1.88 -10.00
CA PRO A 55 19.36 1.94 -8.55
C PRO A 55 20.34 2.87 -7.81
N ASN A 56 21.51 3.15 -8.38
CA ASN A 56 22.48 4.08 -7.78
C ASN A 56 22.06 5.56 -7.90
N ASP A 57 21.12 5.86 -8.77
CA ASP A 57 20.60 7.22 -8.97
C ASP A 57 19.42 7.53 -8.03
N ILE A 58 18.90 6.52 -7.30
CA ILE A 58 17.85 6.71 -6.29
C ILE A 58 18.51 7.21 -5.01
N THR A 59 18.19 8.43 -4.64
CA THR A 59 18.72 9.12 -3.45
C THR A 59 17.81 9.02 -2.25
N GLU A 60 16.49 9.08 -2.46
CA GLU A 60 15.46 8.93 -1.43
C GLU A 60 14.43 7.87 -1.82
N VAL A 61 14.00 7.11 -0.83
CA VAL A 61 12.85 6.20 -0.92
C VAL A 61 11.86 6.56 0.18
N LEU A 62 10.61 6.83 -0.19
CA LEU A 62 9.51 7.05 0.74
C LEU A 62 8.63 5.81 0.77
N LEU A 63 8.50 5.18 1.93
CA LEU A 63 7.65 4.01 2.11
C LEU A 63 6.37 4.40 2.84
N THR A 64 5.23 4.06 2.28
CA THR A 64 3.96 4.29 2.99
C THR A 64 3.86 3.41 4.21
N HIS A 65 4.32 2.17 4.12
CA HIS A 65 4.39 1.23 5.23
C HIS A 65 5.37 0.08 4.90
N ILE A 66 5.48 -0.91 5.79
CA ILE A 66 6.55 -1.92 5.70
C ILE A 66 6.09 -3.29 5.20
N HIS A 67 4.89 -3.44 4.66
CA HIS A 67 4.51 -4.72 4.04
C HIS A 67 5.43 -5.04 2.87
N LEU A 68 5.53 -6.33 2.54
CA LEU A 68 6.59 -6.84 1.64
C LEU A 68 6.45 -6.33 0.20
N ASP A 69 5.25 -6.06 -0.22
CA ASP A 69 4.91 -5.50 -1.53
C ASP A 69 5.21 -4.00 -1.68
N HIS A 70 5.47 -3.31 -0.57
CA HIS A 70 5.87 -1.89 -0.53
C HIS A 70 7.36 -1.73 -0.24
N ALA A 71 7.85 -2.42 0.79
CA ALA A 71 9.20 -2.23 1.34
C ALA A 71 10.19 -3.34 1.01
N GLY A 72 9.78 -4.40 0.30
CA GLY A 72 10.60 -5.60 0.10
C GLY A 72 11.95 -5.37 -0.56
N ALA A 73 12.05 -4.40 -1.48
CA ALA A 73 13.30 -4.06 -2.14
C ALA A 73 14.08 -2.89 -1.48
N ALA A 74 13.56 -2.30 -0.37
CA ALA A 74 14.17 -1.12 0.26
C ALA A 74 15.64 -1.37 0.69
N GLY A 75 15.94 -2.52 1.30
CA GLY A 75 17.31 -2.86 1.69
C GLY A 75 18.28 -2.97 0.50
N ARG A 76 17.78 -3.38 -0.68
CA ARG A 76 18.59 -3.37 -1.91
C ARG A 76 18.90 -1.93 -2.34
N LEU A 77 17.91 -1.05 -2.37
CA LEU A 77 18.11 0.36 -2.72
C LEU A 77 19.01 1.07 -1.70
N ALA A 78 18.90 0.78 -0.42
CA ALA A 78 19.80 1.29 0.61
C ALA A 78 21.27 0.90 0.37
N THR A 79 21.53 -0.33 -0.12
CA THR A 79 22.90 -0.76 -0.50
C THR A 79 23.42 -0.04 -1.74
N HIS A 80 22.55 0.55 -2.56
CA HIS A 80 22.91 1.43 -3.68
C HIS A 80 23.06 2.90 -3.29
N GLY A 81 22.81 3.24 -2.03
CA GLY A 81 23.05 4.59 -1.51
C GLY A 81 21.80 5.33 -1.04
N ALA A 82 20.59 4.86 -1.36
CA ALA A 82 19.35 5.52 -1.02
C ALA A 82 19.16 5.66 0.50
N THR A 83 18.55 6.77 0.89
CA THR A 83 18.00 6.99 2.25
C THR A 83 16.54 6.55 2.27
N ILE A 84 16.15 5.77 3.27
CA ILE A 84 14.80 5.17 3.39
C ILE A 84 14.02 5.93 4.45
N TYR A 85 12.95 6.58 4.05
CA TYR A 85 12.02 7.31 4.90
C TYR A 85 10.80 6.43 5.20
N VAL A 86 10.46 6.27 6.46
CA VAL A 86 9.39 5.38 6.91
C VAL A 86 8.86 5.82 8.26
N HIS A 87 7.61 5.49 8.58
CA HIS A 87 7.01 5.71 9.89
C HIS A 87 7.88 5.12 11.02
N HIS A 88 8.03 5.85 12.14
CA HIS A 88 8.91 5.47 13.25
C HIS A 88 8.60 4.08 13.82
N VAL A 89 7.33 3.65 13.80
CA VAL A 89 6.93 2.29 14.24
C VAL A 89 7.43 1.21 13.29
N GLY A 90 7.49 1.50 11.98
CA GLY A 90 7.99 0.57 10.95
C GLY A 90 9.53 0.48 10.89
N ALA A 91 10.23 1.56 11.22
CA ALA A 91 11.68 1.68 11.08
C ALA A 91 12.50 0.53 11.71
N PRO A 92 12.24 0.09 12.96
CA PRO A 92 12.97 -1.03 13.56
C PRO A 92 12.79 -2.36 12.81
N HIS A 93 11.67 -2.53 12.11
CA HIS A 93 11.38 -3.75 11.34
C HIS A 93 12.04 -3.74 9.96
N LEU A 94 12.46 -2.60 9.44
CA LEU A 94 13.32 -2.53 8.26
C LEU A 94 14.77 -2.82 8.60
N ALA A 95 15.25 -2.35 9.76
CA ALA A 95 16.59 -2.64 10.24
C ALA A 95 16.76 -4.13 10.65
N HIS A 96 15.73 -4.69 11.25
CA HIS A 96 15.69 -6.06 11.77
C HIS A 96 14.42 -6.80 11.29
N PRO A 97 14.39 -7.27 10.02
CA PRO A 97 13.16 -7.77 9.39
C PRO A 97 12.75 -9.19 9.81
N GLU A 98 13.47 -9.86 10.69
CA GLU A 98 13.25 -11.27 11.05
C GLU A 98 11.83 -11.53 11.58
N ARG A 99 11.28 -10.60 12.38
CA ARG A 99 9.92 -10.72 12.92
C ARG A 99 8.86 -10.53 11.86
N LEU A 100 9.08 -9.57 10.95
CA LEU A 100 8.21 -9.32 9.81
C LEU A 100 8.19 -10.54 8.89
N LEU A 101 9.37 -11.03 8.50
CA LEU A 101 9.52 -12.20 7.63
C LEU A 101 8.92 -13.46 8.27
N SER A 102 9.19 -13.72 9.55
CA SER A 102 8.59 -14.87 10.26
C SER A 102 7.06 -14.75 10.37
N SER A 103 6.51 -13.54 10.41
CA SER A 103 5.05 -13.34 10.37
C SER A 103 4.47 -13.63 8.99
N ALA A 104 5.13 -13.14 7.94
CA ALA A 104 4.74 -13.40 6.56
C ALA A 104 4.85 -14.89 6.20
N GLU A 105 5.93 -15.57 6.62
CA GLU A 105 6.12 -17.01 6.40
C GLU A 105 4.96 -17.86 6.95
N ARG A 106 4.37 -17.47 8.08
CA ARG A 106 3.17 -18.14 8.61
C ARG A 106 1.92 -17.98 7.76
N ILE A 107 1.88 -16.94 6.94
CA ILE A 107 0.75 -16.63 6.05
C ILE A 107 0.96 -17.29 4.67
N TYR A 108 2.16 -17.14 4.12
CA TYR A 108 2.46 -17.48 2.73
C TYR A 108 3.18 -18.82 2.56
N GLY A 109 3.79 -19.38 3.64
CA GLY A 109 4.46 -20.68 3.60
C GLY A 109 5.49 -20.79 2.48
N ASP A 110 5.34 -21.83 1.65
CA ASP A 110 6.27 -22.13 0.54
C ASP A 110 6.25 -21.09 -0.60
N ASP A 111 5.25 -20.21 -0.62
CA ASP A 111 5.13 -19.14 -1.64
C ASP A 111 5.99 -17.90 -1.32
N MET A 112 6.65 -17.83 -0.16
CA MET A 112 7.44 -16.66 0.26
C MET A 112 8.45 -16.20 -0.81
N ASP A 113 9.28 -17.13 -1.30
CA ASP A 113 10.32 -16.79 -2.28
C ASP A 113 9.73 -16.36 -3.62
N ARG A 114 8.66 -17.01 -4.06
CA ARG A 114 7.99 -16.72 -5.34
C ARG A 114 7.31 -15.36 -5.31
N LEU A 115 6.58 -15.06 -4.24
CA LEU A 115 5.81 -13.81 -4.13
C LEU A 115 6.72 -12.65 -3.75
N TRP A 116 7.51 -12.79 -2.70
CA TRP A 116 8.18 -11.66 -2.07
C TRP A 116 9.67 -11.58 -2.38
N GLY A 117 10.29 -12.73 -2.71
CA GLY A 117 11.74 -12.79 -2.92
C GLY A 117 12.54 -12.41 -1.67
N GLU A 118 13.81 -12.05 -1.85
CA GLU A 118 14.68 -11.67 -0.74
C GLU A 118 14.41 -10.24 -0.26
N MET A 119 13.96 -10.07 0.97
CA MET A 119 13.98 -8.79 1.68
C MET A 119 15.26 -8.69 2.50
N ARG A 120 16.09 -7.70 2.22
CA ARG A 120 17.32 -7.39 2.96
C ARG A 120 17.07 -6.39 4.05
N PRO A 121 17.78 -6.47 5.19
CA PRO A 121 17.74 -5.40 6.19
C PRO A 121 18.24 -4.09 5.59
N VAL A 122 17.64 -2.99 6.04
CA VAL A 122 18.11 -1.64 5.74
C VAL A 122 19.13 -1.26 6.82
N PRO A 123 20.35 -0.80 6.48
CA PRO A 123 21.30 -0.29 7.47
C PRO A 123 20.67 0.85 8.28
N GLU A 124 20.84 0.85 9.62
CA GLU A 124 20.19 1.81 10.50
C GLU A 124 20.52 3.26 10.13
N GLU A 125 21.76 3.54 9.70
CA GLU A 125 22.21 4.86 9.24
C GLU A 125 21.57 5.32 7.93
N LYS A 126 20.85 4.44 7.25
CA LYS A 126 20.10 4.71 6.02
C LYS A 126 18.61 4.89 6.28
N ILE A 127 18.13 4.72 7.50
CA ILE A 127 16.73 4.88 7.88
C ILE A 127 16.50 6.24 8.51
N VAL A 128 15.50 6.95 8.01
CA VAL A 128 14.97 8.17 8.63
C VAL A 128 13.55 7.87 9.09
N SER A 129 13.36 7.87 10.41
CA SER A 129 12.06 7.70 11.03
C SER A 129 11.24 8.97 10.94
N LEU A 130 9.97 8.84 10.57
CA LEU A 130 9.03 9.95 10.38
C LEU A 130 7.90 9.90 11.39
N ASP A 131 7.42 11.08 11.73
CA ASP A 131 6.19 11.36 12.48
C ASP A 131 5.20 12.16 11.62
N ASP A 132 3.95 12.29 12.10
CA ASP A 132 2.92 13.09 11.43
C ASP A 132 3.36 14.54 11.22
N GLY A 133 3.15 15.03 10.00
CA GLY A 133 3.46 16.42 9.62
C GLY A 133 4.92 16.68 9.27
N ASP A 134 5.80 15.68 9.36
CA ASP A 134 7.21 15.83 8.98
C ASP A 134 7.35 16.26 7.52
N ARG A 135 8.35 17.12 7.29
CA ARG A 135 8.73 17.63 5.98
C ARG A 135 10.04 17.01 5.53
N ILE A 136 10.03 16.43 4.34
CA ILE A 136 11.18 15.76 3.72
C ILE A 136 11.61 16.58 2.51
N GLU A 137 12.89 17.00 2.47
CA GLU A 137 13.45 17.67 1.30
C GLU A 137 13.83 16.65 0.24
N LEU A 138 13.38 16.85 -1.01
CA LEU A 138 13.52 15.96 -2.15
C LEU A 138 14.07 16.74 -3.35
N GLY A 139 15.36 17.05 -3.31
CA GLY A 139 15.98 17.94 -4.31
C GLY A 139 15.37 19.35 -4.28
N ASP A 140 14.68 19.73 -5.34
CA ASP A 140 13.99 21.04 -5.47
C ASP A 140 12.55 21.05 -4.94
N ARG A 141 12.10 19.94 -4.37
CA ARG A 141 10.73 19.70 -3.87
C ARG A 141 10.73 19.29 -2.41
N ALA A 142 9.55 19.17 -1.85
CA ALA A 142 9.39 18.61 -0.51
C ALA A 142 8.15 17.72 -0.45
N ALA A 143 8.25 16.63 0.32
CA ALA A 143 7.12 15.85 0.75
C ALA A 143 6.67 16.27 2.15
N ARG A 144 5.37 16.14 2.40
CA ARG A 144 4.79 16.16 3.75
C ARG A 144 4.29 14.77 4.08
N ALA A 145 4.76 14.22 5.18
CA ALA A 145 4.27 12.98 5.73
C ALA A 145 2.95 13.21 6.49
N LEU A 146 2.00 12.31 6.31
CA LEU A 146 0.72 12.30 7.02
C LEU A 146 0.56 10.93 7.69
N ASP A 147 0.32 10.89 8.99
CA ASP A 147 0.00 9.65 9.68
C ASP A 147 -1.41 9.19 9.26
N THR A 148 -1.48 8.03 8.63
CA THR A 148 -2.71 7.47 8.07
C THR A 148 -2.88 6.00 8.44
N PRO A 149 -3.04 5.68 9.75
CA PRO A 149 -3.27 4.32 10.20
C PRO A 149 -4.63 3.77 9.74
N GLY A 150 -4.78 2.45 9.78
CA GLY A 150 -6.02 1.76 9.46
C GLY A 150 -5.79 0.45 8.75
N HIS A 151 -5.03 0.47 7.65
CA HIS A 151 -4.47 -0.72 7.01
C HIS A 151 -3.36 -1.33 7.89
N ALA A 152 -2.46 -0.49 8.35
CA ALA A 152 -1.40 -0.83 9.30
C ALA A 152 -1.19 0.33 10.29
N SER A 153 -0.72 0.02 11.50
CA SER A 153 -0.44 1.01 12.54
C SER A 153 0.76 1.91 12.21
N HIS A 154 1.57 1.52 11.23
CA HIS A 154 2.76 2.24 10.74
C HIS A 154 2.58 2.78 9.32
N HIS A 155 1.33 3.04 8.91
CA HIS A 155 1.04 3.54 7.57
C HIS A 155 1.09 5.06 7.52
N MET A 156 1.75 5.59 6.48
CA MET A 156 1.83 7.01 6.13
C MET A 156 1.36 7.26 4.70
N SER A 157 0.85 8.45 4.46
CA SER A 157 0.67 8.99 3.10
C SER A 157 1.60 10.18 2.91
N TYR A 158 1.95 10.49 1.66
CA TYR A 158 2.85 11.60 1.35
C TYR A 158 2.20 12.57 0.38
N VAL A 159 2.23 13.88 0.71
CA VAL A 159 1.82 14.94 -0.23
C VAL A 159 3.07 15.56 -0.83
N ILE A 160 3.18 15.52 -2.16
CA ILE A 160 4.24 16.18 -2.95
C ILE A 160 3.55 16.99 -4.05
N GLY A 161 3.69 18.31 -4.01
CA GLY A 161 2.98 19.18 -4.93
C GLY A 161 1.48 19.00 -4.86
N ASP A 162 0.85 18.65 -5.96
CA ASP A 162 -0.60 18.41 -6.10
C ASP A 162 -1.00 16.94 -6.12
N VAL A 163 -0.09 16.02 -5.74
CA VAL A 163 -0.31 14.56 -5.65
C VAL A 163 -0.21 14.09 -4.22
N CYS A 164 -1.15 13.24 -3.79
CA CYS A 164 -1.09 12.49 -2.55
C CYS A 164 -0.82 11.00 -2.84
N PHE A 165 0.32 10.50 -2.41
CA PHE A 165 0.69 9.08 -2.46
C PHE A 165 0.09 8.41 -1.24
N THR A 166 -0.96 7.65 -1.46
CA THR A 166 -1.86 7.19 -0.40
C THR A 166 -1.57 5.79 0.10
N GLY A 167 -0.68 5.06 -0.56
CA GLY A 167 -0.45 3.66 -0.21
C GLY A 167 -1.76 2.86 -0.16
N ASP A 168 -1.81 1.91 0.74
CA ASP A 168 -2.95 1.01 0.92
C ASP A 168 -4.17 1.65 1.60
N VAL A 169 -3.95 2.73 2.37
CA VAL A 169 -5.08 3.51 2.90
C VAL A 169 -5.89 4.17 1.79
N GLY A 170 -5.29 4.40 0.62
CA GLY A 170 -5.99 4.82 -0.59
C GLY A 170 -6.76 3.72 -1.33
N GLY A 171 -6.63 2.47 -0.89
CA GLY A 171 -7.30 1.33 -1.51
C GLY A 171 -6.59 0.81 -2.76
N VAL A 172 -7.22 -0.19 -3.36
CA VAL A 172 -6.84 -0.82 -4.63
C VAL A 172 -7.81 -0.39 -5.71
N ARG A 173 -7.32 0.15 -6.82
CA ARG A 173 -8.16 0.55 -7.94
C ARG A 173 -7.47 0.24 -9.26
N MET A 174 -8.09 -0.61 -10.08
CA MET A 174 -7.57 -0.92 -11.41
C MET A 174 -7.76 0.27 -12.36
N PRO A 175 -6.88 0.44 -13.37
CA PRO A 175 -7.04 1.47 -14.40
C PRO A 175 -8.42 1.37 -15.05
N ASP A 176 -8.99 2.53 -15.38
CA ASP A 176 -10.31 2.68 -16.03
C ASP A 176 -11.52 2.21 -15.20
N GLU A 177 -11.29 1.69 -13.98
CA GLU A 177 -12.35 1.28 -13.07
C GLU A 177 -12.79 2.41 -12.13
N SER A 178 -14.04 2.35 -11.69
CA SER A 178 -14.56 3.22 -10.65
C SER A 178 -14.48 2.58 -9.27
N TYR A 179 -14.54 1.26 -9.18
CA TYR A 179 -14.49 0.51 -7.94
C TYR A 179 -13.15 0.70 -7.21
N VAL A 180 -13.23 0.96 -5.91
CA VAL A 180 -12.06 1.05 -5.02
C VAL A 180 -12.22 -0.01 -3.95
N GLU A 181 -11.33 -0.99 -3.93
CA GLU A 181 -11.31 -2.05 -2.94
C GLU A 181 -10.47 -1.68 -1.72
N VAL A 182 -10.80 -2.22 -0.55
CA VAL A 182 -10.06 -2.01 0.70
C VAL A 182 -9.13 -3.19 0.95
N PRO A 183 -7.80 -3.00 1.01
CA PRO A 183 -6.84 -4.07 1.31
C PRO A 183 -6.86 -4.41 2.81
N LEU A 184 -7.60 -5.47 3.16
CA LEU A 184 -7.86 -5.90 4.53
C LEU A 184 -6.87 -6.97 5.00
N ALA A 185 -5.57 -6.76 4.76
CA ALA A 185 -4.53 -7.71 5.14
C ALA A 185 -4.25 -7.71 6.67
N PRO A 186 -4.05 -8.89 7.31
CA PRO A 186 -3.63 -8.93 8.71
C PRO A 186 -2.17 -8.41 8.84
N PRO A 187 -1.72 -7.95 10.05
CA PRO A 187 -2.35 -8.19 11.34
C PRO A 187 -3.12 -7.01 11.94
N ASP A 188 -2.97 -5.80 11.44
CA ASP A 188 -3.20 -4.55 12.19
C ASP A 188 -4.40 -3.73 11.72
N ILE A 189 -5.39 -4.36 11.07
CA ILE A 189 -6.59 -3.65 10.57
C ILE A 189 -7.33 -2.96 11.70
N ASP A 190 -7.55 -1.64 11.53
CA ASP A 190 -8.42 -0.81 12.35
C ASP A 190 -9.30 0.08 11.46
N LEU A 191 -10.56 -0.33 11.28
CA LEU A 191 -11.49 0.38 10.40
C LEU A 191 -11.92 1.75 10.97
N ALA A 192 -11.85 1.94 12.29
CA ALA A 192 -12.13 3.23 12.90
C ALA A 192 -10.97 4.22 12.64
N ALA A 193 -9.73 3.76 12.80
CA ALA A 193 -8.56 4.53 12.41
C ALA A 193 -8.53 4.82 10.90
N TRP A 194 -8.96 3.86 10.06
CA TRP A 194 -9.05 4.07 8.61
C TRP A 194 -10.00 5.22 8.24
N ARG A 195 -11.20 5.29 8.85
CA ARG A 195 -12.12 6.42 8.66
C ARG A 195 -11.49 7.75 9.06
N GLN A 196 -10.73 7.77 10.16
CA GLN A 196 -10.00 8.99 10.56
C GLN A 196 -8.93 9.36 9.53
N SER A 197 -8.22 8.38 8.98
CA SER A 197 -7.23 8.59 7.92
C SER A 197 -7.86 9.12 6.63
N LEU A 198 -9.05 8.64 6.24
CA LEU A 198 -9.79 9.22 5.10
C LEU A 198 -10.16 10.70 5.35
N HIS A 199 -10.52 11.06 6.58
CA HIS A 199 -10.74 12.46 6.95
C HIS A 199 -9.44 13.27 6.86
N THR A 200 -8.30 12.72 7.29
CA THR A 200 -6.97 13.34 7.14
C THR A 200 -6.65 13.59 5.67
N LEU A 201 -6.87 12.59 4.79
CA LEU A 201 -6.65 12.73 3.35
C LEU A 201 -7.54 13.81 2.73
N ARG A 202 -8.83 13.88 3.08
CA ARG A 202 -9.74 14.96 2.61
C ARG A 202 -9.23 16.33 3.05
N THR A 203 -8.84 16.46 4.32
CA THR A 203 -8.28 17.69 4.86
C THR A 203 -7.01 18.11 4.13
N ALA A 204 -6.10 17.16 3.87
CA ALA A 204 -4.88 17.42 3.12
C ALA A 204 -5.17 17.85 1.67
N THR A 205 -6.19 17.26 1.04
CA THR A 205 -6.66 17.66 -0.29
C THR A 205 -7.05 19.14 -0.33
N GLU A 206 -7.82 19.60 0.65
CA GLU A 206 -8.26 20.98 0.74
C GLU A 206 -7.09 21.93 1.10
N GLN A 207 -6.26 21.57 2.07
CA GLN A 207 -5.20 22.43 2.59
C GLN A 207 -4.00 22.57 1.66
N HIS A 208 -3.67 21.52 0.89
CA HIS A 208 -2.47 21.47 0.05
C HIS A 208 -2.79 21.51 -1.45
N GLY A 209 -4.08 21.60 -1.84
CA GLY A 209 -4.46 21.67 -3.24
C GLY A 209 -4.19 20.37 -4.01
N VAL A 210 -4.35 19.21 -3.33
CA VAL A 210 -4.17 17.91 -3.97
C VAL A 210 -5.24 17.70 -5.03
N THR A 211 -4.81 17.38 -6.24
CA THR A 211 -5.68 17.11 -7.40
C THR A 211 -5.64 15.67 -7.86
N HIS A 212 -4.68 14.88 -7.35
CA HIS A 212 -4.52 13.47 -7.69
C HIS A 212 -4.22 12.62 -6.48
N LEU A 213 -4.78 11.40 -6.45
CA LEU A 213 -4.38 10.33 -5.55
C LEU A 213 -3.52 9.31 -6.29
N ALA A 214 -2.52 8.77 -5.62
CA ALA A 214 -1.58 7.78 -6.12
C ALA A 214 -1.50 6.59 -5.15
N PRO A 215 -2.47 5.64 -5.16
CA PRO A 215 -2.37 4.41 -4.40
C PRO A 215 -1.31 3.47 -5.01
N THR A 216 -0.72 2.61 -4.19
CA THR A 216 0.27 1.63 -4.67
C THR A 216 -0.35 0.57 -5.58
N HIS A 217 -1.64 0.28 -5.40
CA HIS A 217 -2.46 -0.64 -6.19
C HIS A 217 -3.63 0.08 -6.87
N PHE A 218 -3.57 0.82 -7.94
CA PHE A 218 -2.56 1.18 -8.90
C PHE A 218 -2.94 2.53 -9.56
N GLY A 219 -1.98 3.36 -9.95
CA GLY A 219 -2.14 4.48 -10.87
C GLY A 219 -2.44 5.85 -10.24
N LEU A 220 -2.70 6.84 -11.10
CA LEU A 220 -3.04 8.22 -10.72
C LEU A 220 -4.50 8.50 -11.01
N TYR A 221 -5.22 9.03 -10.02
CA TYR A 221 -6.65 9.30 -10.11
C TYR A 221 -6.95 10.76 -9.76
N ASP A 222 -7.63 11.47 -10.67
CA ASP A 222 -7.99 12.88 -10.52
C ASP A 222 -9.39 13.10 -9.94
N ASP A 223 -10.20 12.05 -9.82
CA ASP A 223 -11.52 12.09 -9.20
C ASP A 223 -11.46 11.93 -7.66
N VAL A 224 -10.56 12.70 -7.02
CA VAL A 224 -10.16 12.59 -5.60
C VAL A 224 -11.34 12.41 -4.65
N THR A 225 -12.34 13.32 -4.73
CA THR A 225 -13.52 13.27 -3.85
C THR A 225 -14.32 12.00 -4.07
N ALA A 226 -14.57 11.62 -5.32
CA ALA A 226 -15.36 10.45 -5.66
C ALA A 226 -14.62 9.15 -5.27
N HIS A 227 -13.30 9.12 -5.42
CA HIS A 227 -12.45 8.01 -4.99
C HIS A 227 -12.55 7.80 -3.46
N LEU A 228 -12.35 8.86 -2.68
CA LEU A 228 -12.43 8.79 -1.21
C LEU A 228 -13.85 8.46 -0.73
N ASP A 229 -14.90 8.92 -1.42
CA ASP A 229 -16.30 8.58 -1.09
C ASP A 229 -16.60 7.09 -1.34
N ARG A 230 -16.06 6.51 -2.43
CA ARG A 230 -16.19 5.07 -2.72
C ARG A 230 -15.46 4.24 -1.68
N LEU A 231 -14.22 4.61 -1.39
CA LEU A 231 -13.40 3.93 -0.40
C LEU A 231 -14.06 3.93 0.99
N GLU A 232 -14.60 5.07 1.43
CA GLU A 232 -15.31 5.17 2.71
C GLU A 232 -16.52 4.23 2.78
N ARG A 233 -17.30 4.15 1.69
CA ARG A 233 -18.43 3.19 1.62
C ARG A 233 -17.97 1.73 1.73
N VAL A 234 -16.83 1.36 1.15
CA VAL A 234 -16.30 -0.01 1.25
C VAL A 234 -15.73 -0.29 2.64
N VAL A 235 -15.09 0.70 3.29
CA VAL A 235 -14.67 0.59 4.70
C VAL A 235 -15.87 0.39 5.62
N ASP A 236 -16.96 1.14 5.40
CA ASP A 236 -18.21 0.99 6.16
C ASP A 236 -18.85 -0.38 5.92
N ALA A 237 -18.90 -0.83 4.67
CA ALA A 237 -19.40 -2.15 4.33
C ALA A 237 -18.56 -3.28 4.97
N ALA A 238 -17.24 -3.11 5.08
CA ALA A 238 -16.35 -4.07 5.74
C ALA A 238 -16.63 -4.17 7.25
N ASP A 239 -16.84 -3.03 7.92
CA ASP A 239 -17.17 -3.01 9.34
C ASP A 239 -18.55 -3.65 9.59
N ASP A 240 -19.54 -3.33 8.77
CA ASP A 240 -20.88 -3.92 8.86
C ASP A 240 -20.85 -5.44 8.61
N TRP A 241 -20.15 -5.89 7.57
CA TRP A 241 -19.98 -7.31 7.26
C TRP A 241 -19.26 -8.06 8.39
N ALA A 242 -18.22 -7.47 8.96
CA ALA A 242 -17.49 -8.05 10.09
C ALA A 242 -18.36 -8.18 11.35
N ARG A 243 -19.35 -7.31 11.54
CA ARG A 243 -20.28 -7.36 12.68
C ARG A 243 -21.43 -8.32 12.47
N THR A 244 -21.96 -8.40 11.26
CA THR A 244 -23.25 -9.07 10.98
C THR A 244 -23.09 -10.45 10.37
N THR A 245 -22.11 -10.65 9.48
CA THR A 245 -21.97 -11.87 8.68
C THR A 245 -20.81 -12.75 9.13
N LEU A 246 -19.65 -12.14 9.41
CA LEU A 246 -18.46 -12.89 9.80
C LEU A 246 -18.67 -13.83 10.99
N PRO A 247 -19.44 -13.48 12.07
CA PRO A 247 -19.65 -14.37 13.21
C PRO A 247 -20.21 -15.75 12.84
N ASP A 248 -21.03 -15.83 11.79
CA ASP A 248 -21.66 -17.08 11.34
C ASP A 248 -20.66 -18.03 10.65
N HIS A 249 -19.52 -17.49 10.19
CA HIS A 249 -18.47 -18.22 9.47
C HIS A 249 -17.15 -18.33 10.26
N ALA A 250 -17.05 -17.69 11.44
CA ALA A 250 -15.79 -17.49 12.16
C ALA A 250 -15.08 -18.78 12.58
N ASP A 251 -15.82 -19.87 12.80
CA ASP A 251 -15.28 -21.14 13.27
C ASP A 251 -14.88 -22.09 12.13
N ASP A 252 -15.27 -21.80 10.88
CA ASP A 252 -14.90 -22.55 9.67
C ASP A 252 -14.05 -21.67 8.74
N PRO A 253 -12.72 -21.90 8.63
CA PRO A 253 -11.84 -21.08 7.80
C PRO A 253 -12.18 -21.11 6.31
N ASP A 254 -12.64 -22.24 5.78
CA ASP A 254 -12.99 -22.36 4.37
C ASP A 254 -14.30 -21.63 4.08
N ALA A 255 -15.32 -21.82 4.91
CA ALA A 255 -16.59 -21.10 4.78
C ALA A 255 -16.39 -19.57 4.94
N LEU A 256 -15.50 -19.14 5.85
CA LEU A 256 -15.19 -17.73 6.01
C LEU A 256 -14.52 -17.15 4.75
N ARG A 257 -13.53 -17.86 4.21
CA ARG A 257 -12.87 -17.45 2.96
C ARG A 257 -13.87 -17.30 1.82
N ASP A 258 -14.69 -18.33 1.60
CA ASP A 258 -15.65 -18.34 0.50
C ASP A 258 -16.69 -17.22 0.65
N ALA A 259 -17.23 -17.01 1.86
CA ALA A 259 -18.16 -15.92 2.15
C ALA A 259 -17.51 -14.52 1.96
N THR A 260 -16.24 -14.35 2.35
CA THR A 260 -15.50 -13.10 2.14
C THR A 260 -15.30 -12.83 0.64
N THR A 261 -14.88 -13.85 -0.12
CA THR A 261 -14.69 -13.74 -1.57
C THR A 261 -15.99 -13.37 -2.27
N GLU A 262 -17.11 -14.03 -1.94
CA GLU A 262 -18.42 -13.72 -2.50
C GLU A 262 -18.86 -12.29 -2.15
N TRP A 263 -18.66 -11.86 -0.92
CA TRP A 263 -18.97 -10.50 -0.49
C TRP A 263 -18.17 -9.46 -1.26
N MET A 264 -16.83 -9.56 -1.33
CA MET A 264 -15.97 -8.62 -2.05
C MET A 264 -16.31 -8.57 -3.54
N ARG A 265 -16.49 -9.76 -4.17
CA ARG A 265 -16.92 -9.85 -5.57
C ARG A 265 -18.28 -9.20 -5.80
N SER A 266 -19.22 -9.31 -4.86
CA SER A 266 -20.52 -8.68 -4.97
C SER A 266 -20.45 -7.15 -4.94
N LEU A 267 -19.54 -6.57 -4.13
CA LEU A 267 -19.29 -5.13 -4.12
C LEU A 267 -18.70 -4.65 -5.45
N ALA A 268 -17.71 -5.36 -5.97
CA ALA A 268 -17.10 -5.06 -7.26
C ALA A 268 -18.13 -5.13 -8.41
N ALA A 269 -18.95 -6.18 -8.44
CA ALA A 269 -20.00 -6.36 -9.45
C ALA A 269 -21.08 -5.26 -9.41
N GLN A 270 -21.41 -4.71 -8.21
CA GLN A 270 -22.34 -3.59 -8.08
C GLN A 270 -21.81 -2.30 -8.72
N GLU A 271 -20.50 -2.13 -8.79
CA GLU A 271 -19.82 -1.00 -9.46
C GLU A 271 -19.46 -1.33 -10.92
N GLY A 272 -19.87 -2.49 -11.44
CA GLY A 272 -19.73 -2.88 -12.85
C GLY A 272 -18.42 -3.60 -13.19
N VAL A 273 -17.63 -4.02 -12.21
CA VAL A 273 -16.38 -4.77 -12.44
C VAL A 273 -16.68 -6.15 -13.03
N GLU A 274 -16.10 -6.44 -14.19
CA GLU A 274 -16.23 -7.72 -14.87
C GLU A 274 -15.27 -8.78 -14.29
N ASP A 275 -15.54 -10.07 -14.58
CA ASP A 275 -14.76 -11.18 -14.02
C ASP A 275 -13.26 -11.14 -14.37
N GLU A 276 -12.91 -10.66 -15.56
CA GLU A 276 -11.51 -10.54 -15.99
C GLU A 276 -10.77 -9.47 -15.17
N THR A 277 -11.40 -8.32 -14.93
CA THR A 277 -10.85 -7.26 -14.08
C THR A 277 -10.84 -7.68 -12.60
N TRP A 278 -11.88 -8.39 -12.13
CA TRP A 278 -11.90 -8.95 -10.78
C TRP A 278 -10.69 -9.87 -10.52
N ALA A 279 -10.27 -10.66 -11.49
CA ALA A 279 -9.07 -11.48 -11.34
C ALA A 279 -7.78 -10.67 -11.08
N LEU A 280 -7.69 -9.43 -11.58
CA LEU A 280 -6.57 -8.52 -11.27
C LEU A 280 -6.67 -7.98 -9.84
N TYR A 281 -7.88 -7.67 -9.34
CA TYR A 281 -8.07 -7.31 -7.93
C TYR A 281 -7.63 -8.45 -7.01
N GLU A 282 -8.00 -9.70 -7.31
CA GLU A 282 -7.57 -10.89 -6.55
C GLU A 282 -6.03 -11.12 -6.59
N LEU A 283 -5.34 -10.67 -7.63
CA LEU A 283 -3.88 -10.74 -7.69
C LEU A 283 -3.23 -9.64 -6.82
N ALA A 284 -3.79 -8.43 -6.84
CA ALA A 284 -3.26 -7.30 -6.08
C ALA A 284 -3.63 -7.38 -4.59
N ASN A 285 -4.86 -7.82 -4.30
CA ASN A 285 -5.43 -7.89 -2.94
C ASN A 285 -6.29 -9.14 -2.78
N PRO A 286 -5.69 -10.31 -2.50
CA PRO A 286 -6.43 -11.56 -2.42
C PRO A 286 -7.51 -11.57 -1.33
N SER A 287 -8.73 -11.92 -1.67
CA SER A 287 -9.89 -11.97 -0.75
C SER A 287 -9.68 -12.92 0.44
N TRP A 288 -8.87 -13.98 0.28
CA TRP A 288 -8.52 -14.86 1.40
C TRP A 288 -7.71 -14.14 2.49
N MET A 289 -6.89 -13.13 2.13
CA MET A 289 -6.19 -12.28 3.10
C MET A 289 -7.16 -11.37 3.84
N ALA A 290 -8.14 -10.81 3.14
CA ALA A 290 -9.21 -10.03 3.75
C ALA A 290 -10.00 -10.86 4.78
N ALA A 291 -10.26 -12.14 4.50
CA ALA A 291 -10.89 -13.06 5.46
C ALA A 291 -10.06 -13.19 6.76
N LEU A 292 -8.74 -13.33 6.65
CA LEU A 292 -7.85 -13.40 7.82
C LEU A 292 -7.80 -12.08 8.60
N GLY A 293 -7.69 -10.96 7.89
CA GLY A 293 -7.64 -9.62 8.50
C GLY A 293 -8.94 -9.26 9.22
N LEU A 294 -10.09 -9.46 8.56
CA LEU A 294 -11.41 -9.22 9.16
C LEU A 294 -11.68 -10.13 10.35
N LYS A 295 -11.28 -11.41 10.28
CA LYS A 295 -11.39 -12.32 11.44
C LYS A 295 -10.59 -11.82 12.64
N ARG A 296 -9.39 -11.30 12.41
CA ARG A 296 -8.56 -10.73 13.47
C ARG A 296 -9.14 -9.44 14.01
N TYR A 297 -9.58 -8.54 13.14
CA TYR A 297 -10.29 -7.31 13.51
C TYR A 297 -11.52 -7.61 14.38
N TRP A 298 -12.36 -8.53 13.95
CA TRP A 298 -13.55 -8.94 14.71
C TRP A 298 -13.21 -9.46 16.10
N LYS A 299 -12.16 -10.31 16.21
CA LYS A 299 -11.74 -10.85 17.51
C LYS A 299 -11.22 -9.77 18.45
N ASN A 300 -10.47 -8.82 17.94
CA ASN A 300 -9.77 -7.83 18.75
C ASN A 300 -10.66 -6.64 19.10
N ALA A 301 -11.38 -6.10 18.13
CA ALA A 301 -12.12 -4.85 18.27
C ALA A 301 -13.59 -5.06 18.61
N LEU A 302 -14.24 -6.13 18.12
CA LEU A 302 -15.68 -6.30 18.20
C LEU A 302 -16.13 -7.34 19.22
N ARG A 303 -15.39 -8.46 19.37
CA ARG A 303 -15.77 -9.54 20.31
C ARG A 303 -15.35 -9.23 21.74
N ALA A 304 -14.40 -8.33 21.95
CA ALA A 304 -13.90 -7.93 23.26
C ALA A 304 -14.70 -6.77 23.90
N SER A 305 -15.59 -6.15 23.14
CA SER A 305 -16.53 -5.12 23.59
C SER A 305 -17.92 -5.73 23.89
#